data_13ca1a729985eba40f40667f95dda382
#
_entry.id   13ca1a729985eba40f40667f95dda382
#
_cell.length_a   1.000
_cell.length_b   1.000
_cell.length_c   1.000
_cell.angle_alpha   90.00
_cell.angle_beta   90.00
_cell.angle_gamma   90.00
#
_symmetry.space_group_name_H-M   'P 1'
#
loop_
_entity.id
_entity.type
_entity.pdbx_description
1 polymer ?
#
loop_
_entity_poly.entity_id
_entity_poly.type
_entity_poly.pdbx_seq_one_letter_code
_entity_poly.pdbx_strand_id
1 'polypeptide(L)'
;MEWKNLDTLTSFEELSKVAEVDLTKVMSGENGAERVKKYSTPMAEGLAYNYAAKKVDDNTLAALAKLAEEAQLSEKFAALYNGEVVNTGEKRLVLHHMTRGQLGDAVEADGVDKRSFYVEQQNRIADFANKVHAGEITNAAGEKFTTVVQIGIGGSDLGPRAMYLALENWAKKNNTFKMEAKFISNVDPDDAAAVLASIDVAHSIFVLVSKSGTTLETLTNESFVKDALNNAGLDASKHMIAVTSETSPLAKSDDYLAAFFMDDYIGGRFSSTSAVGGAVLSLAFGPEVFAQFLDGAAEEDKLSLNKNMLENPEMLDALIGVYERNVLGYPATAVLPYSQALSRFPAHLQQLDMESNGKSVNRFGEPVNYVTGPVIFGEPGTNGQHSFYQLLHQGTDIVPLQFIGFKNSQIGTDVVIQDSTSQQKLCANVAAQIVAFACGKADDDRNKNFEGGRPSSIIIGEELNPKTLGALLAHFENKVMFQGFLWNINSFDQEGVQLGKVVAKRVLAHDTDGALKVYSDLLNI
;
A
#
# COMPACT_ATOMS: atom_id res chain seq x y z
N MET A 1 -5.15 -12.61 -25.84
CA MET A 1 -4.36 -11.65 -25.02
C MET A 1 -2.88 -11.85 -25.31
N GLU A 2 -2.18 -10.78 -25.70
CA GLU A 2 -0.76 -10.83 -26.05
C GLU A 2 0.09 -10.12 -25.00
N TRP A 3 1.24 -10.67 -24.69
CA TRP A 3 2.21 -10.10 -23.75
C TRP A 3 3.45 -9.65 -24.52
N LYS A 4 3.61 -8.34 -24.68
CA LYS A 4 4.70 -7.70 -25.43
C LYS A 4 5.50 -6.77 -24.51
N ASN A 5 6.80 -6.68 -24.75
CA ASN A 5 7.65 -5.72 -24.07
C ASN A 5 7.28 -4.29 -24.50
N LEU A 6 7.38 -3.33 -23.58
CA LEU A 6 7.00 -1.94 -23.79
C LEU A 6 7.68 -1.33 -25.02
N ASP A 7 8.97 -1.58 -25.20
CA ASP A 7 9.80 -1.06 -26.31
C ASP A 7 9.48 -1.67 -27.68
N THR A 8 8.61 -2.69 -27.74
CA THR A 8 8.14 -3.29 -28.98
C THR A 8 6.77 -2.76 -29.44
N LEU A 9 6.13 -1.92 -28.63
CA LEU A 9 4.82 -1.35 -28.94
C LEU A 9 4.97 -0.11 -29.83
N THR A 10 4.27 -0.08 -30.94
CA THR A 10 4.27 1.06 -31.89
C THR A 10 3.73 2.33 -31.22
N SER A 11 2.69 2.18 -30.43
CA SER A 11 2.09 3.30 -29.66
C SER A 11 3.04 3.89 -28.62
N PHE A 12 3.95 3.10 -28.07
CA PHE A 12 5.00 3.62 -27.16
C PHE A 12 6.03 4.46 -27.94
N GLU A 13 6.42 4.04 -29.15
CA GLU A 13 7.26 4.85 -30.00
C GLU A 13 6.57 6.16 -30.41
N GLU A 14 5.27 6.13 -30.69
CA GLU A 14 4.47 7.35 -30.97
C GLU A 14 4.42 8.26 -29.74
N LEU A 15 4.16 7.73 -28.53
CA LEU A 15 4.13 8.47 -27.28
C LEU A 15 5.46 9.18 -27.00
N SER A 16 6.59 8.54 -27.30
CA SER A 16 7.92 9.12 -27.08
C SER A 16 8.21 10.35 -27.96
N LYS A 17 7.42 10.57 -29.00
CA LYS A 17 7.52 11.71 -29.94
C LYS A 17 6.55 12.84 -29.63
N VAL A 18 5.65 12.67 -28.65
CA VAL A 18 4.71 13.73 -28.24
C VAL A 18 5.50 14.88 -27.60
N ALA A 19 5.13 16.10 -27.93
CA ALA A 19 5.78 17.29 -27.37
C ALA A 19 5.53 17.38 -25.86
N GLU A 20 6.58 17.64 -25.11
CA GLU A 20 6.48 17.83 -23.66
C GLU A 20 5.68 19.09 -23.31
N VAL A 21 4.78 18.98 -22.35
CA VAL A 21 3.93 20.07 -21.86
C VAL A 21 4.72 20.97 -20.91
N ASP A 22 4.78 22.27 -21.22
CA ASP A 22 5.38 23.28 -20.36
C ASP A 22 4.38 23.68 -19.25
N LEU A 23 4.53 23.09 -18.07
CA LEU A 23 3.66 23.33 -16.93
C LEU A 23 3.68 24.80 -16.48
N THR A 24 4.80 25.50 -16.62
CA THR A 24 4.90 26.91 -16.22
C THR A 24 3.94 27.81 -16.98
N LYS A 25 3.63 27.44 -18.23
CA LYS A 25 2.69 28.15 -19.09
C LYS A 25 1.26 27.69 -18.90
N VAL A 26 1.02 26.35 -18.91
CA VAL A 26 -0.34 25.82 -18.93
C VAL A 26 -1.02 25.89 -17.55
N MET A 27 -0.26 25.97 -16.46
CA MET A 27 -0.79 26.13 -15.10
C MET A 27 -0.91 27.57 -14.64
N SER A 28 -0.55 28.56 -15.47
CA SER A 28 -0.61 29.98 -15.14
C SER A 28 -1.94 30.61 -15.53
N GLY A 29 -2.44 31.57 -14.72
CA GLY A 29 -3.59 32.41 -15.02
C GLY A 29 -4.90 31.62 -15.22
N GLU A 30 -5.78 32.14 -16.08
CA GLU A 30 -7.10 31.54 -16.37
C GLU A 30 -6.99 30.16 -17.03
N ASN A 31 -5.98 29.93 -17.86
CA ASN A 31 -5.72 28.62 -18.48
C ASN A 31 -5.50 27.53 -17.42
N GLY A 32 -4.78 27.84 -16.34
CA GLY A 32 -4.57 26.93 -15.23
C GLY A 32 -5.88 26.56 -14.53
N ALA A 33 -6.76 27.53 -14.31
CA ALA A 33 -8.06 27.28 -13.67
C ALA A 33 -8.96 26.34 -14.50
N GLU A 34 -9.04 26.56 -15.81
CA GLU A 34 -9.80 25.68 -16.71
C GLU A 34 -9.17 24.27 -16.79
N ARG A 35 -7.85 24.21 -16.78
CA ARG A 35 -7.12 22.96 -16.79
C ARG A 35 -7.38 22.12 -15.55
N VAL A 36 -7.42 22.72 -14.35
CA VAL A 36 -7.74 22.04 -13.09
C VAL A 36 -9.14 21.43 -13.12
N LYS A 37 -10.11 22.11 -13.72
CA LYS A 37 -11.47 21.56 -13.89
C LYS A 37 -11.53 20.41 -14.90
N LYS A 38 -10.75 20.51 -15.99
CA LYS A 38 -10.78 19.55 -17.11
C LYS A 38 -10.10 18.24 -16.77
N TYR A 39 -8.91 18.28 -16.15
CA TYR A 39 -8.07 17.10 -15.92
C TYR A 39 -8.30 16.53 -14.52
N SER A 40 -9.51 16.02 -14.31
CA SER A 40 -9.96 15.38 -13.08
C SER A 40 -10.86 14.21 -13.42
N THR A 41 -10.63 13.06 -12.79
CA THR A 41 -11.41 11.84 -12.97
C THR A 41 -12.00 11.42 -11.62
N PRO A 42 -13.31 11.18 -11.54
CA PRO A 42 -13.93 10.65 -10.32
C PRO A 42 -13.35 9.29 -9.95
N MET A 43 -13.21 9.06 -8.65
CA MET A 43 -12.89 7.79 -8.02
C MET A 43 -14.06 7.36 -7.13
N ALA A 44 -14.04 6.15 -6.60
CA ALA A 44 -15.05 5.67 -5.68
C ALA A 44 -15.08 6.50 -4.38
N GLU A 45 -16.19 6.36 -3.65
CA GLU A 45 -16.42 6.94 -2.32
C GLU A 45 -16.20 8.47 -2.25
N GLY A 46 -16.47 9.16 -3.36
CA GLY A 46 -16.35 10.62 -3.46
C GLY A 46 -14.91 11.14 -3.53
N LEU A 47 -13.94 10.25 -3.76
CA LEU A 47 -12.59 10.65 -4.12
C LEU A 47 -12.54 11.16 -5.56
N ALA A 48 -11.52 11.95 -5.89
CA ALA A 48 -11.24 12.38 -7.25
C ALA A 48 -9.73 12.43 -7.48
N TYR A 49 -9.28 11.89 -8.61
CA TYR A 49 -7.90 12.00 -9.08
C TYR A 49 -7.77 13.21 -10.02
N ASN A 50 -7.09 14.26 -9.56
CA ASN A 50 -6.78 15.44 -10.35
C ASN A 50 -5.33 15.41 -10.80
N TYR A 51 -5.14 15.41 -12.12
CA TYR A 51 -3.83 15.32 -12.77
C TYR A 51 -3.49 16.56 -13.62
N ALA A 52 -4.14 17.68 -13.35
CA ALA A 52 -3.96 18.93 -14.10
C ALA A 52 -2.51 19.45 -14.06
N ALA A 53 -1.78 19.19 -12.97
CA ALA A 53 -0.38 19.59 -12.85
C ALA A 53 0.60 18.50 -13.32
N LYS A 54 0.14 17.45 -14.02
CA LYS A 54 1.00 16.50 -14.76
C LYS A 54 1.36 17.04 -16.14
N LYS A 55 2.49 16.63 -16.71
CA LYS A 55 2.96 17.07 -18.05
C LYS A 55 2.20 16.37 -19.18
N VAL A 56 0.88 16.39 -19.13
CA VAL A 56 -0.01 15.78 -20.13
C VAL A 56 -0.98 16.80 -20.70
N ASP A 57 -1.35 16.64 -21.95
CA ASP A 57 -2.42 17.37 -22.65
C ASP A 57 -3.28 16.38 -23.42
N ASP A 58 -4.23 16.85 -24.21
CA ASP A 58 -5.12 16.01 -25.00
C ASP A 58 -4.36 15.11 -26.01
N ASN A 59 -3.24 15.60 -26.56
CA ASN A 59 -2.41 14.81 -27.47
C ASN A 59 -1.69 13.68 -26.72
N THR A 60 -1.12 14.00 -25.57
CA THR A 60 -0.48 13.00 -24.69
C THR A 60 -1.49 11.96 -24.24
N LEU A 61 -2.69 12.40 -23.80
CA LEU A 61 -3.76 11.49 -23.37
C LEU A 61 -4.25 10.60 -24.51
N ALA A 62 -4.36 11.13 -25.73
CA ALA A 62 -4.72 10.32 -26.89
C ALA A 62 -3.64 9.27 -27.23
N ALA A 63 -2.36 9.60 -27.07
CA ALA A 63 -1.27 8.63 -27.27
C ALA A 63 -1.25 7.57 -26.16
N LEU A 64 -1.51 7.95 -24.89
CA LEU A 64 -1.65 7.02 -23.77
C LEU A 64 -2.83 6.06 -23.95
N ALA A 65 -3.97 6.54 -24.49
CA ALA A 65 -5.12 5.69 -24.79
C ALA A 65 -4.78 4.63 -25.84
N LYS A 66 -4.07 5.00 -26.92
CA LYS A 66 -3.57 4.03 -27.92
C LYS A 66 -2.62 3.01 -27.31
N LEU A 67 -1.75 3.45 -26.40
CA LEU A 67 -0.83 2.57 -25.69
C LEU A 67 -1.59 1.56 -24.83
N ALA A 68 -2.61 1.99 -24.10
CA ALA A 68 -3.46 1.12 -23.30
C ALA A 68 -4.17 0.06 -24.16
N GLU A 69 -4.69 0.47 -25.31
CA GLU A 69 -5.38 -0.41 -26.28
C GLU A 69 -4.41 -1.43 -26.89
N GLU A 70 -3.27 -0.98 -27.45
CA GLU A 70 -2.27 -1.89 -28.04
C GLU A 70 -1.69 -2.86 -27.01
N ALA A 71 -1.47 -2.40 -25.78
CA ALA A 71 -1.01 -3.23 -24.68
C ALA A 71 -2.11 -4.14 -24.09
N GLN A 72 -3.35 -4.02 -24.53
CA GLN A 72 -4.50 -4.80 -24.04
C GLN A 72 -4.66 -4.74 -22.51
N LEU A 73 -4.54 -3.54 -21.91
CA LEU A 73 -4.53 -3.39 -20.45
C LEU A 73 -5.84 -3.82 -19.80
N SER A 74 -6.98 -3.45 -20.41
CA SER A 74 -8.31 -3.83 -19.87
C SER A 74 -8.52 -5.35 -19.93
N GLU A 75 -8.08 -6.00 -21.00
CA GLU A 75 -8.18 -7.45 -21.15
C GLU A 75 -7.29 -8.18 -20.15
N LYS A 76 -6.07 -7.68 -19.92
CA LYS A 76 -5.13 -8.24 -18.93
C LYS A 76 -5.66 -8.10 -17.51
N PHE A 77 -6.26 -6.95 -17.20
CA PHE A 77 -6.86 -6.71 -15.90
C PHE A 77 -8.10 -7.59 -15.69
N ALA A 78 -8.97 -7.71 -16.68
CA ALA A 78 -10.12 -8.62 -16.65
C ALA A 78 -9.70 -10.09 -16.47
N ALA A 79 -8.62 -10.52 -17.12
CA ALA A 79 -8.07 -11.87 -16.99
C ALA A 79 -7.63 -12.17 -15.54
N LEU A 80 -7.01 -11.21 -14.85
CA LEU A 80 -6.68 -11.33 -13.44
C LEU A 80 -7.94 -11.53 -12.60
N TYR A 81 -8.98 -10.71 -12.83
CA TYR A 81 -10.24 -10.79 -12.11
C TYR A 81 -11.01 -12.10 -12.38
N ASN A 82 -10.81 -12.71 -13.52
CA ASN A 82 -11.39 -14.01 -13.90
C ASN A 82 -10.55 -15.21 -13.45
N GLY A 83 -9.49 -14.98 -12.67
CA GLY A 83 -8.65 -16.03 -12.12
C GLY A 83 -7.74 -16.72 -13.14
N GLU A 84 -7.29 -16.00 -14.18
CA GLU A 84 -6.21 -16.51 -15.02
C GLU A 84 -4.86 -16.45 -14.29
N VAL A 85 -3.92 -17.33 -14.67
CA VAL A 85 -2.57 -17.36 -14.10
C VAL A 85 -1.77 -16.17 -14.60
N VAL A 86 -1.70 -15.10 -13.79
CA VAL A 86 -0.93 -13.89 -14.09
C VAL A 86 0.40 -13.81 -13.33
N ASN A 87 0.55 -14.50 -12.20
CA ASN A 87 1.84 -14.71 -11.54
C ASN A 87 2.59 -15.86 -12.21
N THR A 88 3.36 -15.53 -13.25
CA THR A 88 4.05 -16.53 -14.08
C THR A 88 5.26 -17.14 -13.38
N GLY A 89 5.92 -16.45 -12.48
CA GLY A 89 7.08 -16.94 -11.72
C GLY A 89 6.71 -18.09 -10.81
N GLU A 90 5.64 -17.95 -10.03
CA GLU A 90 5.15 -18.97 -9.10
C GLU A 90 4.04 -19.84 -9.72
N LYS A 91 3.60 -19.56 -10.94
CA LYS A 91 2.49 -20.25 -11.66
C LYS A 91 1.20 -20.27 -10.84
N ARG A 92 0.82 -19.11 -10.30
CA ARG A 92 -0.33 -18.94 -9.40
C ARG A 92 -1.33 -17.92 -9.92
N LEU A 93 -2.55 -18.05 -9.42
CA LEU A 93 -3.58 -17.03 -9.51
C LEU A 93 -3.19 -15.82 -8.64
N VAL A 94 -3.87 -14.68 -8.84
CA VAL A 94 -3.75 -13.48 -8.01
C VAL A 94 -5.15 -13.05 -7.62
N LEU A 95 -5.55 -13.25 -6.37
CA LEU A 95 -6.94 -13.19 -5.94
C LEU A 95 -7.23 -12.22 -4.79
N HIS A 96 -6.32 -11.29 -4.47
CA HIS A 96 -6.54 -10.33 -3.38
C HIS A 96 -7.84 -9.51 -3.56
N HIS A 97 -8.23 -9.19 -4.80
CA HIS A 97 -9.48 -8.51 -5.12
C HIS A 97 -10.72 -9.30 -4.68
N MET A 98 -10.67 -10.64 -4.68
CA MET A 98 -11.78 -11.49 -4.26
C MET A 98 -12.03 -11.47 -2.75
N THR A 99 -11.12 -10.93 -1.96
CA THR A 99 -11.39 -10.66 -0.53
C THR A 99 -12.40 -9.51 -0.35
N ARG A 100 -12.54 -8.61 -1.33
CA ARG A 100 -13.41 -7.42 -1.31
C ARG A 100 -14.78 -7.70 -1.93
N GLY A 101 -14.80 -8.37 -3.07
CA GLY A 101 -16.00 -8.66 -3.84
C GLY A 101 -15.72 -9.66 -4.95
N GLN A 102 -16.72 -9.94 -5.77
CA GLN A 102 -16.58 -10.73 -6.98
C GLN A 102 -17.08 -9.92 -8.16
N LEU A 103 -16.18 -9.47 -9.01
CA LEU A 103 -16.47 -8.62 -10.18
C LEU A 103 -16.24 -9.36 -11.50
N GLY A 104 -15.52 -10.48 -11.47
CA GLY A 104 -15.30 -11.39 -12.59
C GLY A 104 -16.04 -12.71 -12.42
N ASP A 105 -15.61 -13.72 -13.16
CA ASP A 105 -16.13 -15.08 -13.07
C ASP A 105 -15.87 -15.70 -11.69
N ALA A 106 -16.66 -16.73 -11.34
CA ALA A 106 -16.36 -17.56 -10.16
C ALA A 106 -15.02 -18.27 -10.38
N VAL A 107 -14.15 -18.22 -9.37
CA VAL A 107 -12.84 -18.84 -9.41
C VAL A 107 -12.78 -20.02 -8.44
N GLU A 108 -12.63 -21.20 -9.01
CA GLU A 108 -12.39 -22.43 -8.24
C GLU A 108 -10.90 -22.81 -8.34
N ALA A 109 -10.27 -23.03 -7.21
CA ALA A 109 -8.90 -23.51 -7.13
C ALA A 109 -8.78 -24.50 -5.96
N ASP A 110 -8.00 -25.58 -6.18
CA ASP A 110 -7.85 -26.66 -5.21
C ASP A 110 -9.20 -27.31 -4.78
N GLY A 111 -10.20 -27.30 -5.67
CA GLY A 111 -11.54 -27.82 -5.39
C GLY A 111 -12.40 -26.92 -4.48
N VAL A 112 -12.01 -25.66 -4.29
CA VAL A 112 -12.69 -24.71 -3.42
C VAL A 112 -13.03 -23.43 -4.18
N ASP A 113 -14.28 -22.96 -4.09
CA ASP A 113 -14.67 -21.63 -4.53
C ASP A 113 -13.97 -20.58 -3.67
N LYS A 114 -13.14 -19.76 -4.29
CA LYS A 114 -12.24 -18.84 -3.57
C LYS A 114 -12.97 -17.67 -2.91
N ARG A 115 -14.03 -17.15 -3.54
CA ARG A 115 -14.83 -16.11 -2.89
C ARG A 115 -15.50 -16.63 -1.61
N SER A 116 -16.09 -17.80 -1.67
CA SER A 116 -16.69 -18.45 -0.49
C SER A 116 -15.68 -18.69 0.62
N PHE A 117 -14.46 -19.13 0.28
CA PHE A 117 -13.38 -19.30 1.24
C PHE A 117 -13.03 -17.98 1.95
N TYR A 118 -12.84 -16.87 1.21
CA TYR A 118 -12.50 -15.59 1.83
C TYR A 118 -13.64 -15.06 2.70
N VAL A 119 -14.89 -15.18 2.26
CA VAL A 119 -16.07 -14.80 3.07
C VAL A 119 -16.17 -15.62 4.34
N GLU A 120 -15.88 -16.93 4.27
CA GLU A 120 -15.85 -17.78 5.47
C GLU A 120 -14.82 -17.28 6.48
N GLN A 121 -13.59 -16.96 6.03
CA GLN A 121 -12.57 -16.43 6.94
C GLN A 121 -12.98 -15.08 7.54
N GLN A 122 -13.59 -14.19 6.76
CA GLN A 122 -14.13 -12.92 7.26
C GLN A 122 -15.19 -13.14 8.34
N ASN A 123 -16.11 -14.07 8.12
CA ASN A 123 -17.16 -14.41 9.09
C ASN A 123 -16.57 -15.02 10.38
N ARG A 124 -15.57 -15.90 10.27
CA ARG A 124 -14.87 -16.48 11.43
C ARG A 124 -14.13 -15.43 12.23
N ILE A 125 -13.45 -14.49 11.58
CA ILE A 125 -12.78 -13.35 12.23
C ILE A 125 -13.81 -12.45 12.91
N ALA A 126 -14.93 -12.14 12.23
CA ALA A 126 -15.99 -11.31 12.80
C ALA A 126 -16.62 -11.94 14.04
N ASP A 127 -16.95 -13.23 14.00
CA ASP A 127 -17.46 -13.98 15.16
C ASP A 127 -16.50 -13.96 16.34
N PHE A 128 -15.22 -14.20 16.07
CA PHE A 128 -14.16 -14.16 17.09
C PHE A 128 -14.02 -12.76 17.71
N ALA A 129 -13.91 -11.73 16.88
CA ALA A 129 -13.78 -10.35 17.36
C ALA A 129 -14.99 -9.91 18.18
N ASN A 130 -16.21 -10.26 17.75
CA ASN A 130 -17.44 -9.97 18.48
C ASN A 130 -17.49 -10.66 19.86
N LYS A 131 -17.04 -11.91 19.95
CA LYS A 131 -16.95 -12.65 21.23
C LYS A 131 -15.92 -12.02 22.18
N VAL A 132 -14.78 -11.56 21.65
CA VAL A 132 -13.77 -10.81 22.42
C VAL A 132 -14.38 -9.51 22.95
N HIS A 133 -15.02 -8.72 22.10
CA HIS A 133 -15.62 -7.44 22.49
C HIS A 133 -16.78 -7.61 23.47
N ALA A 134 -17.58 -8.66 23.33
CA ALA A 134 -18.67 -8.99 24.27
C ALA A 134 -18.12 -9.44 25.65
N GLY A 135 -16.89 -9.96 25.71
CA GLY A 135 -16.31 -10.56 26.89
C GLY A 135 -16.73 -12.02 27.08
N GLU A 136 -17.08 -12.69 25.99
CA GLU A 136 -17.28 -14.16 25.96
C GLU A 136 -15.91 -14.88 25.86
N ILE A 137 -14.93 -14.25 25.22
CA ILE A 137 -13.53 -14.62 25.21
C ILE A 137 -12.80 -13.60 26.09
N THR A 138 -12.19 -14.10 27.18
CA THR A 138 -11.54 -13.28 28.21
C THR A 138 -10.17 -13.86 28.55
N ASN A 139 -9.37 -13.10 29.33
CA ASN A 139 -8.16 -13.61 29.93
C ASN A 139 -8.48 -14.63 31.05
N ALA A 140 -7.45 -15.21 31.67
CA ALA A 140 -7.60 -16.22 32.72
C ALA A 140 -8.31 -15.70 33.98
N ALA A 141 -8.33 -14.39 34.22
CA ALA A 141 -9.04 -13.74 35.32
C ALA A 141 -10.52 -13.44 35.00
N GLY A 142 -10.99 -13.72 33.80
CA GLY A 142 -12.34 -13.39 33.33
C GLY A 142 -12.50 -11.92 32.91
N GLU A 143 -11.41 -11.23 32.62
CA GLU A 143 -11.37 -9.81 32.24
C GLU A 143 -11.22 -9.66 30.73
N LYS A 144 -11.73 -8.53 30.19
CA LYS A 144 -11.68 -8.25 28.75
C LYS A 144 -10.27 -7.91 28.29
N PHE A 145 -9.96 -8.31 27.08
CA PHE A 145 -8.78 -7.84 26.36
C PHE A 145 -8.98 -6.38 25.91
N THR A 146 -7.93 -5.59 25.99
CA THR A 146 -7.91 -4.15 25.63
C THR A 146 -6.89 -3.81 24.57
N THR A 147 -5.94 -4.70 24.32
CA THR A 147 -4.84 -4.51 23.38
C THR A 147 -4.74 -5.69 22.42
N VAL A 148 -4.53 -5.40 21.14
CA VAL A 148 -4.16 -6.40 20.12
C VAL A 148 -2.75 -6.10 19.62
N VAL A 149 -1.88 -7.11 19.59
CA VAL A 149 -0.50 -6.96 19.10
C VAL A 149 -0.30 -7.84 17.88
N GLN A 150 -0.09 -7.25 16.72
CA GLN A 150 0.22 -8.02 15.52
C GLN A 150 1.72 -8.27 15.41
N ILE A 151 2.10 -9.54 15.24
CA ILE A 151 3.46 -10.00 15.05
C ILE A 151 3.60 -10.44 13.59
N GLY A 152 4.34 -9.70 12.78
CA GLY A 152 4.52 -9.99 11.36
C GLY A 152 5.50 -9.02 10.71
N ILE A 153 6.10 -9.41 9.60
CA ILE A 153 7.10 -8.61 8.87
C ILE A 153 6.67 -8.37 7.41
N GLY A 154 7.14 -7.29 6.80
CA GLY A 154 6.83 -6.95 5.41
C GLY A 154 5.33 -6.72 5.21
N GLY A 155 4.71 -7.46 4.29
CA GLY A 155 3.26 -7.34 4.02
C GLY A 155 2.36 -7.72 5.19
N SER A 156 2.87 -8.52 6.13
CA SER A 156 2.16 -8.84 7.37
C SER A 156 2.21 -7.74 8.44
N ASP A 157 2.90 -6.62 8.17
CA ASP A 157 3.00 -5.44 9.04
C ASP A 157 2.60 -4.16 8.30
N LEU A 158 3.29 -3.83 7.20
CA LEU A 158 3.24 -2.48 6.59
C LEU A 158 1.83 -2.05 6.21
N GLY A 159 1.08 -2.91 5.52
CA GLY A 159 -0.30 -2.62 5.13
C GLY A 159 -1.24 -2.53 6.34
N PRO A 160 -1.39 -3.59 7.16
CA PRO A 160 -2.24 -3.57 8.35
C PRO A 160 -1.96 -2.42 9.31
N ARG A 161 -0.68 -2.12 9.58
CA ARG A 161 -0.27 -0.99 10.43
C ARG A 161 -0.67 0.35 9.81
N ALA A 162 -0.46 0.52 8.50
CA ALA A 162 -0.86 1.76 7.82
C ALA A 162 -2.39 1.95 7.87
N MET A 163 -3.18 0.90 7.68
CA MET A 163 -4.64 0.95 7.74
C MET A 163 -5.14 1.22 9.17
N TYR A 164 -4.52 0.60 10.18
CA TYR A 164 -4.85 0.88 11.58
C TYR A 164 -4.63 2.35 11.92
N LEU A 165 -3.45 2.89 11.63
CA LEU A 165 -3.12 4.30 11.92
C LEU A 165 -4.03 5.26 11.15
N ALA A 166 -4.40 4.90 9.91
CA ALA A 166 -5.31 5.70 9.10
C ALA A 166 -6.72 5.81 9.70
N LEU A 167 -7.17 4.81 10.45
CA LEU A 167 -8.54 4.75 10.98
C LEU A 167 -8.65 5.00 12.48
N GLU A 168 -7.56 5.00 13.23
CA GLU A 168 -7.59 5.10 14.70
C GLU A 168 -8.36 6.33 15.20
N ASN A 169 -8.07 7.50 14.65
CA ASN A 169 -8.74 8.74 15.02
C ASN A 169 -10.22 8.73 14.63
N TRP A 170 -10.52 8.26 13.42
CA TRP A 170 -11.90 8.12 12.94
C TRP A 170 -12.70 7.17 13.83
N ALA A 171 -12.13 6.04 14.22
CA ALA A 171 -12.77 5.05 15.07
C ALA A 171 -13.04 5.60 16.48
N LYS A 172 -12.10 6.37 17.06
CA LYS A 172 -12.29 7.03 18.35
C LYS A 172 -13.45 8.03 18.32
N LYS A 173 -13.52 8.87 17.26
CA LYS A 173 -14.62 9.85 17.09
C LYS A 173 -15.98 9.16 16.92
N ASN A 174 -16.03 8.06 16.18
CA ASN A 174 -17.27 7.37 15.85
C ASN A 174 -17.67 6.26 16.87
N ASN A 175 -16.96 6.16 17.99
CA ASN A 175 -17.20 5.17 19.06
C ASN A 175 -17.10 3.70 18.59
N THR A 176 -16.32 3.44 17.54
CA THR A 176 -16.05 2.09 17.04
C THR A 176 -14.70 1.56 17.52
N PHE A 177 -13.89 2.38 18.18
CA PHE A 177 -12.62 1.96 18.76
C PHE A 177 -12.86 0.95 19.89
N LYS A 178 -12.31 -0.26 19.76
CA LYS A 178 -12.48 -1.38 20.68
C LYS A 178 -11.21 -1.73 21.44
N MET A 179 -10.08 -1.88 20.73
CA MET A 179 -8.81 -2.28 21.29
C MET A 179 -7.68 -1.43 20.68
N GLU A 180 -6.68 -1.09 21.47
CA GLU A 180 -5.47 -0.48 20.96
C GLU A 180 -4.66 -1.52 20.18
N ALA A 181 -4.18 -1.19 18.97
CA ALA A 181 -3.28 -2.09 18.24
C ALA A 181 -1.82 -1.65 18.37
N LYS A 182 -0.94 -2.63 18.57
CA LYS A 182 0.53 -2.51 18.54
C LYS A 182 1.07 -3.50 17.51
N PHE A 183 2.32 -3.27 17.09
CA PHE A 183 2.94 -4.05 16.03
C PHE A 183 4.38 -4.39 16.39
N ILE A 184 4.74 -5.66 16.32
CA ILE A 184 6.11 -6.17 16.43
C ILE A 184 6.50 -6.69 15.05
N SER A 185 7.46 -6.07 14.40
CA SER A 185 7.77 -6.38 13.00
C SER A 185 9.26 -6.59 12.70
N ASN A 186 10.14 -6.10 13.55
CA ASN A 186 11.58 -6.25 13.36
C ASN A 186 12.13 -7.40 14.23
N VAL A 187 13.15 -8.08 13.76
CA VAL A 187 13.92 -9.05 14.55
C VAL A 187 14.87 -8.38 15.55
N ASP A 188 14.97 -7.05 15.49
CA ASP A 188 15.66 -6.26 16.51
C ASP A 188 15.00 -6.51 17.87
N PRO A 189 15.74 -7.01 18.89
CA PRO A 189 15.17 -7.31 20.20
C PRO A 189 14.55 -6.09 20.87
N ASP A 190 15.00 -4.88 20.55
CA ASP A 190 14.46 -3.64 21.12
C ASP A 190 13.04 -3.34 20.61
N ASP A 191 12.67 -3.79 19.40
CA ASP A 191 11.30 -3.62 18.89
C ASP A 191 10.28 -4.40 19.74
N ALA A 192 10.51 -5.70 19.92
CA ALA A 192 9.64 -6.55 20.75
C ALA A 192 9.64 -6.08 22.21
N ALA A 193 10.82 -5.81 22.78
CA ALA A 193 10.95 -5.38 24.17
C ALA A 193 10.22 -4.06 24.46
N ALA A 194 10.33 -3.07 23.56
CA ALA A 194 9.66 -1.77 23.71
C ALA A 194 8.13 -1.91 23.65
N VAL A 195 7.62 -2.72 22.73
CA VAL A 195 6.17 -2.97 22.64
C VAL A 195 5.67 -3.67 23.90
N LEU A 196 6.32 -4.75 24.32
CA LEU A 196 5.93 -5.52 25.50
C LEU A 196 5.99 -4.69 26.79
N ALA A 197 6.96 -3.79 26.91
CA ALA A 197 7.05 -2.86 28.04
C ALA A 197 5.96 -1.78 28.05
N SER A 198 5.31 -1.52 26.92
CA SER A 198 4.29 -0.47 26.76
C SER A 198 2.86 -0.95 26.95
N ILE A 199 2.64 -2.26 27.17
CA ILE A 199 1.31 -2.87 27.23
C ILE A 199 1.13 -3.68 28.53
N ASP A 200 -0.13 -3.97 28.86
CA ASP A 200 -0.46 -5.00 29.83
C ASP A 200 -0.64 -6.34 29.11
N VAL A 201 0.34 -7.24 29.25
CA VAL A 201 0.34 -8.55 28.56
C VAL A 201 -0.86 -9.41 28.99
N ALA A 202 -1.37 -9.25 30.22
CA ALA A 202 -2.52 -10.00 30.71
C ALA A 202 -3.83 -9.59 30.02
N HIS A 203 -3.90 -8.37 29.50
CA HIS A 203 -5.05 -7.83 28.77
C HIS A 203 -4.79 -7.71 27.26
N SER A 204 -3.81 -8.45 26.73
CA SER A 204 -3.41 -8.40 25.34
C SER A 204 -3.69 -9.71 24.60
N ILE A 205 -4.16 -9.60 23.34
CA ILE A 205 -4.21 -10.69 22.35
C ILE A 205 -3.09 -10.46 21.34
N PHE A 206 -2.33 -11.51 21.05
CA PHE A 206 -1.24 -11.50 20.09
C PHE A 206 -1.63 -12.23 18.80
N VAL A 207 -1.53 -11.55 17.65
CA VAL A 207 -1.87 -12.07 16.32
C VAL A 207 -0.57 -12.42 15.60
N LEU A 208 -0.22 -13.69 15.55
CA LEU A 208 0.94 -14.17 14.80
C LEU A 208 0.58 -14.31 13.32
N VAL A 209 1.23 -13.54 12.47
CA VAL A 209 0.96 -13.54 11.01
C VAL A 209 2.16 -14.10 10.25
N SER A 210 2.02 -15.32 9.76
CA SER A 210 3.04 -15.97 8.92
C SER A 210 2.38 -16.96 7.96
N LYS A 211 2.38 -16.67 6.65
CA LYS A 211 1.77 -17.54 5.64
C LYS A 211 2.36 -18.95 5.67
N SER A 212 3.70 -19.07 5.67
CA SER A 212 4.39 -20.36 5.71
C SER A 212 4.49 -20.98 7.11
N GLY A 213 4.33 -20.18 8.17
CA GLY A 213 4.63 -20.60 9.55
C GLY A 213 6.11 -20.86 9.84
N THR A 214 7.02 -20.41 8.95
CA THR A 214 8.47 -20.70 9.05
C THR A 214 9.34 -19.46 8.90
N THR A 215 8.76 -18.25 8.89
CA THR A 215 9.50 -17.01 8.80
C THR A 215 10.29 -16.79 10.09
N LEU A 216 11.62 -16.79 10.00
CA LEU A 216 12.52 -16.79 11.15
C LEU A 216 12.28 -15.58 12.07
N GLU A 217 12.17 -14.38 11.50
CA GLU A 217 11.93 -13.14 12.21
C GLU A 217 10.62 -13.19 13.00
N THR A 218 9.57 -13.72 12.38
CA THR A 218 8.25 -13.83 13.01
C THR A 218 8.27 -14.84 14.16
N LEU A 219 8.90 -16.00 13.98
CA LEU A 219 9.04 -17.03 15.04
C LEU A 219 9.92 -16.55 16.19
N THR A 220 10.97 -15.74 15.90
CA THR A 220 11.79 -15.11 16.95
C THR A 220 10.95 -14.16 17.80
N ASN A 221 10.17 -13.29 17.15
CA ASN A 221 9.27 -12.37 17.87
C ASN A 221 8.15 -13.08 18.63
N GLU A 222 7.65 -14.19 18.11
CA GLU A 222 6.73 -15.06 18.84
C GLU A 222 7.35 -15.57 20.14
N SER A 223 8.62 -15.98 20.11
CA SER A 223 9.34 -16.46 21.30
C SER A 223 9.44 -15.37 22.36
N PHE A 224 9.75 -14.10 21.97
CA PHE A 224 9.73 -12.97 22.91
C PHE A 224 8.38 -12.81 23.61
N VAL A 225 7.27 -12.95 22.86
CA VAL A 225 5.92 -12.83 23.39
C VAL A 225 5.59 -14.01 24.31
N LYS A 226 5.89 -15.24 23.90
CA LYS A 226 5.69 -16.44 24.75
C LYS A 226 6.47 -16.34 26.05
N ASP A 227 7.72 -15.88 26.03
CA ASP A 227 8.53 -15.67 27.23
C ASP A 227 7.92 -14.59 28.15
N ALA A 228 7.43 -13.48 27.59
CA ALA A 228 6.78 -12.42 28.37
C ALA A 228 5.49 -12.92 29.05
N LEU A 229 4.67 -13.69 28.34
CA LEU A 229 3.45 -14.31 28.90
C LEU A 229 3.81 -15.33 30.00
N ASN A 230 4.76 -16.21 29.76
CA ASN A 230 5.22 -17.21 30.73
C ASN A 230 5.79 -16.55 32.00
N ASN A 231 6.59 -15.48 31.85
CA ASN A 231 7.14 -14.73 33.00
C ASN A 231 6.05 -14.02 33.81
N ALA A 232 4.92 -13.67 33.18
CA ALA A 232 3.72 -13.17 33.83
C ALA A 232 2.83 -14.28 34.44
N GLY A 233 3.21 -15.56 34.28
CA GLY A 233 2.43 -16.71 34.78
C GLY A 233 1.18 -17.00 33.92
N LEU A 234 1.17 -16.57 32.66
CA LEU A 234 0.04 -16.69 31.73
C LEU A 234 0.26 -17.83 30.73
N ASP A 235 -0.81 -18.49 30.34
CA ASP A 235 -0.81 -19.51 29.30
C ASP A 235 -0.89 -18.84 27.91
N ALA A 236 0.21 -18.89 27.15
CA ALA A 236 0.30 -18.29 25.82
C ALA A 236 -0.81 -18.75 24.87
N SER A 237 -1.26 -20.03 24.97
CA SER A 237 -2.35 -20.56 24.13
C SER A 237 -3.70 -19.86 24.35
N LYS A 238 -3.85 -19.08 25.42
CA LYS A 238 -5.06 -18.30 25.73
C LYS A 238 -4.96 -16.84 25.28
N HIS A 239 -3.80 -16.42 24.80
CA HIS A 239 -3.51 -15.05 24.41
C HIS A 239 -3.11 -14.92 22.94
N MET A 240 -2.79 -16.01 22.26
CA MET A 240 -2.28 -15.99 20.89
C MET A 240 -3.30 -16.54 19.90
N ILE A 241 -3.39 -15.90 18.73
CA ILE A 241 -4.09 -16.38 17.54
C ILE A 241 -3.14 -16.41 16.35
N ALA A 242 -3.38 -17.30 15.39
CA ALA A 242 -2.57 -17.40 14.18
C ALA A 242 -3.35 -16.93 12.95
N VAL A 243 -2.68 -16.19 12.05
CA VAL A 243 -3.12 -15.92 10.68
C VAL A 243 -2.09 -16.55 9.75
N THR A 244 -2.47 -17.65 9.07
CA THR A 244 -1.52 -18.54 8.40
C THR A 244 -2.18 -19.28 7.22
N SER A 245 -1.41 -20.05 6.45
CA SER A 245 -1.99 -20.99 5.47
C SER A 245 -2.56 -22.24 6.17
N GLU A 246 -3.62 -22.84 5.62
CA GLU A 246 -4.17 -24.11 6.12
C GLU A 246 -3.16 -25.27 6.13
N THR A 247 -2.15 -25.19 5.26
CA THR A 247 -1.05 -26.18 5.17
C THR A 247 0.12 -25.87 6.09
N SER A 248 0.11 -24.72 6.76
CA SER A 248 1.17 -24.31 7.69
C SER A 248 1.17 -25.18 8.96
N PRO A 249 2.34 -25.40 9.60
CA PRO A 249 2.41 -26.04 10.92
C PRO A 249 1.58 -25.31 11.99
N LEU A 250 1.41 -23.98 11.86
CA LEU A 250 0.65 -23.15 12.82
C LEU A 250 -0.86 -23.44 12.76
N ALA A 251 -1.38 -23.90 11.61
CA ALA A 251 -2.82 -24.10 11.39
C ALA A 251 -3.46 -25.15 12.32
N LYS A 252 -2.68 -26.10 12.80
CA LYS A 252 -3.13 -27.26 13.60
C LYS A 252 -2.48 -27.29 14.98
N SER A 253 -1.82 -26.23 15.40
CA SER A 253 -1.16 -26.17 16.71
C SER A 253 -2.16 -25.79 17.79
N ASP A 254 -2.13 -26.53 18.91
CA ASP A 254 -2.89 -26.21 20.13
C ASP A 254 -2.32 -25.01 20.89
N ASP A 255 -1.22 -24.41 20.38
CA ASP A 255 -0.59 -23.21 20.94
C ASP A 255 -1.39 -21.93 20.70
N TYR A 256 -2.48 -21.98 19.94
CA TYR A 256 -3.27 -20.82 19.57
C TYR A 256 -4.74 -20.95 19.94
N LEU A 257 -5.29 -19.88 20.46
CA LEU A 257 -6.71 -19.75 20.80
C LEU A 257 -7.63 -19.88 19.59
N ALA A 258 -7.17 -19.40 18.44
CA ALA A 258 -7.84 -19.54 17.14
C ALA A 258 -6.83 -19.44 16.00
N ALA A 259 -7.19 -19.99 14.83
CA ALA A 259 -6.44 -19.80 13.58
C ALA A 259 -7.38 -19.34 12.47
N PHE A 260 -6.93 -18.33 11.70
CA PHE A 260 -7.60 -17.80 10.51
C PHE A 260 -6.71 -18.01 9.30
N PHE A 261 -7.31 -18.23 8.13
CA PHE A 261 -6.55 -18.72 7.01
C PHE A 261 -6.45 -17.70 5.87
N MET A 262 -5.27 -17.67 5.28
CA MET A 262 -4.97 -17.07 3.99
C MET A 262 -4.44 -18.14 3.06
N ASP A 263 -4.51 -17.93 1.76
CA ASP A 263 -3.95 -18.85 0.77
C ASP A 263 -2.75 -18.24 0.00
N ASP A 264 -2.21 -19.05 -0.91
CA ASP A 264 -1.05 -18.69 -1.71
C ASP A 264 -1.36 -17.69 -2.85
N TYR A 265 -2.64 -17.46 -3.13
CA TYR A 265 -3.09 -16.58 -4.21
C TYR A 265 -3.14 -15.10 -3.81
N ILE A 266 -2.79 -14.78 -2.55
CA ILE A 266 -2.67 -13.41 -2.05
C ILE A 266 -1.22 -13.13 -1.68
N GLY A 267 -0.58 -12.22 -2.40
CA GLY A 267 0.76 -11.73 -2.08
C GLY A 267 0.76 -10.89 -0.79
N GLY A 268 1.87 -10.89 -0.03
CA GLY A 268 1.96 -10.18 1.25
C GLY A 268 1.62 -8.69 1.15
N ARG A 269 2.17 -7.98 0.17
CA ARG A 269 1.92 -6.54 -0.07
C ARG A 269 0.52 -6.20 -0.54
N PHE A 270 -0.27 -7.20 -0.95
CA PHE A 270 -1.68 -7.09 -1.33
C PHE A 270 -2.64 -7.67 -0.26
N SER A 271 -2.15 -7.96 0.95
CA SER A 271 -2.90 -8.76 1.93
C SER A 271 -3.71 -7.95 2.94
N SER A 272 -3.71 -6.62 2.88
CA SER A 272 -4.42 -5.76 3.84
C SER A 272 -5.93 -6.01 3.88
N THR A 273 -6.54 -6.46 2.79
CA THR A 273 -7.96 -6.80 2.68
C THR A 273 -8.27 -8.27 2.96
N SER A 274 -7.25 -9.10 3.24
CA SER A 274 -7.40 -10.51 3.62
C SER A 274 -7.52 -10.71 5.14
N ALA A 275 -7.45 -11.95 5.59
CA ALA A 275 -7.38 -12.29 7.02
C ALA A 275 -6.22 -11.57 7.75
N VAL A 276 -5.15 -11.19 7.04
CA VAL A 276 -3.98 -10.48 7.60
C VAL A 276 -4.36 -9.12 8.17
N GLY A 277 -5.03 -8.28 7.41
CA GLY A 277 -5.56 -7.00 7.93
C GLY A 277 -6.87 -7.23 8.70
N GLY A 278 -7.69 -8.18 8.26
CA GLY A 278 -9.00 -8.47 8.85
C GLY A 278 -8.95 -8.79 10.35
N ALA A 279 -7.98 -9.59 10.79
CA ALA A 279 -7.86 -9.97 12.20
C ALA A 279 -7.58 -8.76 13.09
N VAL A 280 -6.53 -7.99 12.80
CA VAL A 280 -6.16 -6.85 13.64
C VAL A 280 -7.17 -5.70 13.55
N LEU A 281 -7.68 -5.38 12.35
CA LEU A 281 -8.62 -4.28 12.18
C LEU A 281 -10.00 -4.58 12.79
N SER A 282 -10.48 -5.84 12.70
CA SER A 282 -11.73 -6.24 13.33
C SER A 282 -11.62 -6.24 14.86
N LEU A 283 -10.50 -6.68 15.43
CA LEU A 283 -10.25 -6.59 16.87
C LEU A 283 -10.14 -5.13 17.34
N ALA A 284 -9.44 -4.30 16.58
CA ALA A 284 -9.22 -2.90 16.95
C ALA A 284 -10.47 -2.02 16.82
N PHE A 285 -11.31 -2.22 15.78
CA PHE A 285 -12.38 -1.28 15.41
C PHE A 285 -13.77 -1.89 15.28
N GLY A 286 -13.87 -3.21 15.30
CA GLY A 286 -15.07 -3.97 14.99
C GLY A 286 -15.12 -4.45 13.53
N PRO A 287 -15.73 -5.62 13.29
CA PRO A 287 -15.81 -6.22 11.95
C PRO A 287 -16.60 -5.38 10.95
N GLU A 288 -17.53 -4.53 11.41
CA GLU A 288 -18.32 -3.63 10.56
C GLU A 288 -17.44 -2.53 9.94
N VAL A 289 -16.42 -2.06 10.65
CA VAL A 289 -15.44 -1.09 10.13
C VAL A 289 -14.55 -1.74 9.07
N PHE A 290 -14.12 -2.97 9.31
CA PHE A 290 -13.37 -3.73 8.30
C PHE A 290 -14.22 -4.02 7.06
N ALA A 291 -15.50 -4.36 7.21
CA ALA A 291 -16.41 -4.53 6.09
C ALA A 291 -16.55 -3.25 5.25
N GLN A 292 -16.71 -2.07 5.88
CA GLN A 292 -16.74 -0.79 5.16
C GLN A 292 -15.44 -0.51 4.39
N PHE A 293 -14.29 -0.89 4.95
CA PHE A 293 -13.01 -0.78 4.27
C PHE A 293 -12.96 -1.68 3.01
N LEU A 294 -13.47 -2.91 3.09
CA LEU A 294 -13.59 -3.81 1.94
C LEU A 294 -14.58 -3.26 0.90
N ASP A 295 -15.72 -2.71 1.32
CA ASP A 295 -16.71 -2.11 0.42
C ASP A 295 -16.11 -0.99 -0.43
N GLY A 296 -15.35 -0.07 0.21
CA GLY A 296 -14.70 1.01 -0.51
C GLY A 296 -13.68 0.52 -1.54
N ALA A 297 -12.90 -0.50 -1.19
CA ALA A 297 -11.96 -1.11 -2.11
C ALA A 297 -12.66 -1.82 -3.28
N ALA A 298 -13.80 -2.47 -3.02
CA ALA A 298 -14.60 -3.12 -4.06
C ALA A 298 -15.23 -2.11 -5.04
N GLU A 299 -15.67 -0.96 -4.55
CA GLU A 299 -16.22 0.09 -5.42
C GLU A 299 -15.15 0.70 -6.34
N GLU A 300 -13.92 0.88 -5.86
CA GLU A 300 -12.79 1.32 -6.70
C GLU A 300 -12.41 0.25 -7.73
N ASP A 301 -12.35 -1.03 -7.34
CA ASP A 301 -12.09 -2.13 -8.26
C ASP A 301 -13.04 -2.17 -9.47
N LYS A 302 -14.31 -1.74 -9.30
CA LYS A 302 -15.27 -1.63 -10.41
C LYS A 302 -14.85 -0.61 -11.46
N LEU A 303 -14.25 0.51 -11.05
CA LEU A 303 -13.75 1.54 -11.96
C LEU A 303 -12.57 1.02 -12.78
N SER A 304 -11.71 0.19 -12.19
CA SER A 304 -10.57 -0.42 -12.88
C SER A 304 -10.97 -1.36 -14.03
N LEU A 305 -12.22 -1.85 -14.05
CA LEU A 305 -12.76 -2.64 -15.16
C LEU A 305 -13.28 -1.78 -16.34
N ASN A 306 -13.36 -0.45 -16.17
CA ASN A 306 -13.78 0.45 -17.24
C ASN A 306 -12.70 0.49 -18.35
N LYS A 307 -13.11 0.25 -19.59
CA LYS A 307 -12.21 0.28 -20.74
C LYS A 307 -11.83 1.69 -21.21
N ASN A 308 -12.65 2.70 -20.86
CA ASN A 308 -12.32 4.09 -21.13
C ASN A 308 -11.28 4.57 -20.14
N MET A 309 -10.05 4.77 -20.59
CA MET A 309 -8.93 5.22 -19.77
C MET A 309 -9.27 6.51 -18.97
N LEU A 310 -10.02 7.45 -19.55
CA LEU A 310 -10.35 8.71 -18.87
C LEU A 310 -11.40 8.55 -17.76
N GLU A 311 -12.06 7.41 -17.68
CA GLU A 311 -13.02 7.02 -16.64
C GLU A 311 -12.47 5.91 -15.73
N ASN A 312 -11.19 5.55 -15.89
CA ASN A 312 -10.46 4.54 -15.12
C ASN A 312 -9.26 5.22 -14.46
N PRO A 313 -9.43 5.76 -13.25
CA PRO A 313 -8.40 6.57 -12.60
C PRO A 313 -7.09 5.80 -12.36
N GLU A 314 -7.15 4.51 -12.09
CA GLU A 314 -5.99 3.66 -11.84
C GLU A 314 -5.17 3.41 -13.11
N MET A 315 -5.86 3.09 -14.22
CA MET A 315 -5.21 2.92 -15.53
C MET A 315 -4.60 4.24 -15.99
N LEU A 316 -5.31 5.35 -15.80
CA LEU A 316 -4.84 6.69 -16.17
C LEU A 316 -3.60 7.08 -15.37
N ASP A 317 -3.61 6.90 -14.04
CA ASP A 317 -2.46 7.20 -13.18
C ASP A 317 -1.27 6.27 -13.50
N ALA A 318 -1.53 4.99 -13.79
CA ALA A 318 -0.50 4.04 -14.23
C ALA A 318 0.18 4.46 -15.53
N LEU A 319 -0.60 4.84 -16.53
CA LEU A 319 -0.09 5.28 -17.83
C LEU A 319 0.70 6.59 -17.74
N ILE A 320 0.22 7.55 -16.95
CA ILE A 320 0.97 8.79 -16.67
C ILE A 320 2.29 8.45 -15.97
N GLY A 321 2.28 7.54 -15.00
CA GLY A 321 3.51 7.10 -14.32
C GLY A 321 4.52 6.44 -15.25
N VAL A 322 4.06 5.61 -16.21
CA VAL A 322 4.93 5.02 -17.23
C VAL A 322 5.47 6.09 -18.20
N TYR A 323 4.66 7.06 -18.60
CA TYR A 323 5.13 8.20 -19.40
C TYR A 323 6.22 9.00 -18.65
N GLU A 324 5.99 9.33 -17.38
CA GLU A 324 6.97 10.02 -16.53
C GLU A 324 8.27 9.20 -16.37
N ARG A 325 8.16 7.89 -16.19
CA ARG A 325 9.31 7.00 -15.98
C ARG A 325 10.10 6.70 -17.26
N ASN A 326 9.42 6.39 -18.36
CA ASN A 326 10.02 5.83 -19.58
C ASN A 326 10.24 6.85 -20.69
N VAL A 327 9.46 7.92 -20.74
CA VAL A 327 9.61 8.99 -21.76
C VAL A 327 10.30 10.20 -21.15
N LEU A 328 9.85 10.70 -19.97
CA LEU A 328 10.44 11.86 -19.32
C LEU A 328 11.66 11.52 -18.47
N GLY A 329 11.89 10.23 -18.17
CA GLY A 329 13.10 9.74 -17.50
C GLY A 329 13.17 9.99 -15.99
N TYR A 330 12.05 10.19 -15.31
CA TYR A 330 12.04 10.49 -13.88
C TYR A 330 12.28 9.22 -13.03
N PRO A 331 13.32 9.22 -12.15
CA PRO A 331 13.73 8.00 -11.47
C PRO A 331 12.93 7.65 -10.21
N ALA A 332 12.20 8.60 -9.66
CA ALA A 332 11.51 8.48 -8.39
C ALA A 332 10.12 9.12 -8.45
N THR A 333 9.25 8.77 -7.49
CA THR A 333 7.96 9.42 -7.24
C THR A 333 7.80 9.62 -5.74
N ALA A 334 7.40 10.84 -5.33
CA ALA A 334 7.11 11.13 -3.93
C ALA A 334 5.60 11.08 -3.67
N VAL A 335 5.17 10.29 -2.68
CA VAL A 335 3.78 10.23 -2.22
C VAL A 335 3.64 11.03 -0.93
N LEU A 336 2.83 12.08 -0.98
CA LEU A 336 2.78 13.14 0.01
C LEU A 336 1.35 13.30 0.57
N PRO A 337 0.94 12.47 1.55
CA PRO A 337 -0.37 12.60 2.16
C PRO A 337 -0.43 13.83 3.08
N TYR A 338 -1.36 14.73 2.83
CA TYR A 338 -1.69 15.86 3.72
C TYR A 338 -2.71 15.40 4.77
N SER A 339 -2.31 14.35 5.47
CA SER A 339 -3.05 13.75 6.58
C SER A 339 -2.06 12.96 7.46
N GLN A 340 -1.96 13.32 8.74
CA GLN A 340 -1.08 12.61 9.68
C GLN A 340 -1.52 11.15 9.87
N ALA A 341 -2.81 10.88 9.76
CA ALA A 341 -3.34 9.52 9.83
C ALA A 341 -2.76 8.58 8.74
N LEU A 342 -2.35 9.13 7.59
CA LEU A 342 -1.69 8.39 6.51
C LEU A 342 -0.15 8.35 6.64
N SER A 343 0.43 8.60 7.81
CA SER A 343 1.89 8.68 8.00
C SER A 343 2.64 7.42 7.57
N ARG A 344 2.06 6.24 7.70
CA ARG A 344 2.66 4.97 7.28
C ARG A 344 2.22 4.49 5.90
N PHE A 345 1.30 5.19 5.26
CA PHE A 345 0.82 4.84 3.92
C PHE A 345 1.93 4.89 2.86
N PRO A 346 2.82 5.93 2.80
CA PRO A 346 3.97 5.91 1.89
C PRO A 346 4.88 4.71 2.08
N ALA A 347 5.12 4.26 3.31
CA ALA A 347 5.94 3.08 3.59
C ALA A 347 5.29 1.78 3.10
N HIS A 348 3.95 1.67 3.18
CA HIS A 348 3.23 0.57 2.53
C HIS A 348 3.37 0.61 1.01
N LEU A 349 3.24 1.79 0.40
CA LEU A 349 3.39 1.97 -1.05
C LEU A 349 4.81 1.71 -1.55
N GLN A 350 5.85 1.93 -0.71
CA GLN A 350 7.21 1.51 -1.03
C GLN A 350 7.27 0.02 -1.31
N GLN A 351 6.71 -0.81 -0.42
CA GLN A 351 6.66 -2.24 -0.64
C GLN A 351 5.76 -2.58 -1.83
N LEU A 352 4.56 -2.00 -1.88
CA LEU A 352 3.58 -2.29 -2.92
C LEU A 352 4.15 -2.08 -4.33
N ASP A 353 4.80 -0.94 -4.59
CA ASP A 353 5.31 -0.61 -5.92
C ASP A 353 6.70 -1.20 -6.16
N MET A 354 7.67 -0.95 -5.28
CA MET A 354 9.08 -1.30 -5.54
C MET A 354 9.31 -2.81 -5.53
N GLU A 355 8.61 -3.57 -4.69
CA GLU A 355 8.69 -5.03 -4.69
C GLU A 355 7.93 -5.64 -5.88
N SER A 356 6.83 -5.01 -6.32
CA SER A 356 6.07 -5.46 -7.50
C SER A 356 6.80 -5.15 -8.80
N ASN A 357 7.23 -3.90 -8.98
CA ASN A 357 7.66 -3.37 -10.28
C ASN A 357 9.17 -3.14 -10.39
N GLY A 358 9.93 -3.34 -9.32
CA GLY A 358 11.39 -3.28 -9.33
C GLY A 358 12.01 -4.53 -9.96
N LYS A 359 11.78 -4.77 -11.26
CA LYS A 359 12.18 -5.97 -12.00
C LYS A 359 13.10 -5.61 -13.17
N SER A 360 14.07 -6.46 -13.46
CA SER A 360 14.98 -6.34 -14.60
C SER A 360 14.70 -7.35 -15.73
N VAL A 361 13.70 -8.21 -15.52
CA VAL A 361 13.28 -9.24 -16.50
C VAL A 361 11.77 -9.14 -16.74
N ASN A 362 11.35 -9.52 -17.95
CA ASN A 362 9.93 -9.63 -18.26
C ASN A 362 9.32 -10.89 -17.60
N ARG A 363 8.01 -11.05 -17.72
CA ARG A 363 7.26 -12.18 -17.15
C ARG A 363 7.66 -13.56 -17.68
N PHE A 364 8.50 -13.62 -18.72
CA PHE A 364 9.05 -14.84 -19.30
C PHE A 364 10.50 -15.12 -18.85
N GLY A 365 11.08 -14.24 -18.00
CA GLY A 365 12.45 -14.35 -17.52
C GLY A 365 13.51 -13.75 -18.44
N GLU A 366 13.12 -13.00 -19.48
CA GLU A 366 14.02 -12.37 -20.41
C GLU A 366 14.38 -10.94 -19.93
N PRO A 367 15.65 -10.49 -20.05
CA PRO A 367 16.04 -9.13 -19.70
C PRO A 367 15.23 -8.08 -20.50
N VAL A 368 14.82 -6.98 -19.82
CA VAL A 368 14.20 -5.84 -20.47
C VAL A 368 15.22 -4.74 -20.76
N ASN A 369 15.04 -4.00 -21.86
CA ASN A 369 15.92 -2.92 -22.30
C ASN A 369 15.40 -1.52 -21.92
N TYR A 370 14.43 -1.44 -21.02
CA TYR A 370 13.82 -0.21 -20.51
C TYR A 370 13.79 -0.23 -18.98
N VAL A 371 13.64 0.96 -18.40
CA VAL A 371 13.51 1.10 -16.93
C VAL A 371 12.10 0.68 -16.49
N THR A 372 12.02 0.08 -15.32
CA THR A 372 10.76 -0.33 -14.69
C THR A 372 10.49 0.53 -13.44
N GLY A 373 9.78 0.05 -12.45
CA GLY A 373 9.30 0.77 -11.28
C GLY A 373 10.22 1.89 -10.76
N PRO A 374 9.65 3.04 -10.41
CA PRO A 374 10.39 4.15 -9.81
C PRO A 374 10.76 3.86 -8.35
N VAL A 375 11.68 4.64 -7.79
CA VAL A 375 11.86 4.69 -6.33
C VAL A 375 10.69 5.44 -5.71
N ILE A 376 10.00 4.82 -4.77
CA ILE A 376 8.89 5.43 -4.02
C ILE A 376 9.38 5.88 -2.65
N PHE A 377 9.08 7.12 -2.28
CA PHE A 377 9.29 7.65 -0.94
C PHE A 377 8.21 8.66 -0.59
N GLY A 378 8.12 9.05 0.66
CA GLY A 378 7.17 10.09 1.05
C GLY A 378 7.04 10.26 2.55
N GLU A 379 6.46 11.39 2.92
CA GLU A 379 6.14 11.80 4.28
C GLU A 379 4.85 12.63 4.27
N PRO A 380 4.12 12.69 5.39
CA PRO A 380 2.99 13.60 5.48
C PRO A 380 3.37 15.07 5.25
N GLY A 381 2.55 15.79 4.50
CA GLY A 381 2.54 17.25 4.59
C GLY A 381 1.86 17.67 5.91
N THR A 382 2.37 18.72 6.57
CA THR A 382 3.43 19.67 6.15
C THR A 382 4.85 19.22 6.55
N ASN A 383 5.03 18.12 7.25
CA ASN A 383 6.33 17.66 7.76
C ASN A 383 7.37 17.51 6.64
N GLY A 384 7.00 16.90 5.51
CA GLY A 384 7.88 16.71 4.36
C GLY A 384 8.49 18.01 3.83
N GLN A 385 7.79 19.16 3.96
CA GLN A 385 8.31 20.46 3.54
C GLN A 385 9.54 20.90 4.36
N HIS A 386 9.61 20.48 5.61
CA HIS A 386 10.72 20.77 6.51
C HIS A 386 11.80 19.71 6.46
N SER A 387 11.74 18.78 5.49
CA SER A 387 12.68 17.69 5.30
C SER A 387 13.33 17.73 3.92
N PHE A 388 12.61 17.41 2.86
CA PHE A 388 13.18 17.18 1.52
C PHE A 388 12.58 18.07 0.40
N TYR A 389 11.67 18.99 0.66
CA TYR A 389 11.11 19.85 -0.38
C TYR A 389 12.12 20.80 -1.03
N GLN A 390 13.24 21.09 -0.36
CA GLN A 390 14.34 21.81 -0.98
C GLN A 390 14.81 21.09 -2.26
N LEU A 391 15.01 19.76 -2.20
CA LEU A 391 15.37 18.97 -3.36
C LEU A 391 14.25 18.97 -4.41
N LEU A 392 13.00 18.80 -3.98
CA LEU A 392 11.87 18.73 -4.90
C LEU A 392 11.67 20.03 -5.69
N HIS A 393 11.89 21.19 -5.07
CA HIS A 393 11.78 22.50 -5.73
C HIS A 393 12.99 22.88 -6.58
N GLN A 394 14.19 22.73 -6.04
CA GLN A 394 15.42 23.27 -6.60
C GLN A 394 16.51 22.24 -6.89
N GLY A 395 16.23 20.95 -6.66
CA GLY A 395 17.17 19.87 -7.00
C GLY A 395 17.29 19.67 -8.51
N THR A 396 18.39 19.02 -8.93
CA THR A 396 18.68 18.72 -10.34
C THR A 396 17.79 17.62 -10.91
N ASP A 397 17.32 16.69 -10.06
CA ASP A 397 16.39 15.65 -10.46
C ASP A 397 14.94 16.16 -10.36
N ILE A 398 14.13 15.84 -11.36
CA ILE A 398 12.68 16.05 -11.30
C ILE A 398 12.04 14.82 -10.70
N VAL A 399 11.30 15.03 -9.62
CA VAL A 399 10.54 13.98 -8.92
C VAL A 399 9.05 14.28 -9.06
N PRO A 400 8.26 13.48 -9.79
CA PRO A 400 6.81 13.58 -9.78
C PRO A 400 6.24 13.44 -8.37
N LEU A 401 5.23 14.25 -8.06
CA LEU A 401 4.59 14.27 -6.76
C LEU A 401 3.17 13.72 -6.86
N GLN A 402 2.78 12.91 -5.89
CA GLN A 402 1.41 12.46 -5.72
C GLN A 402 0.90 12.87 -4.35
N PHE A 403 0.09 13.91 -4.32
CA PHE A 403 -0.55 14.41 -3.12
C PHE A 403 -1.82 13.62 -2.81
N ILE A 404 -2.14 13.50 -1.52
CA ILE A 404 -3.41 12.98 -1.03
C ILE A 404 -3.94 13.98 0.00
N GLY A 405 -5.16 14.48 -0.17
CA GLY A 405 -5.72 15.50 0.70
C GLY A 405 -7.20 15.29 1.00
N PHE A 406 -7.63 15.74 2.17
CA PHE A 406 -9.02 15.70 2.61
C PHE A 406 -9.47 17.08 3.05
N LYS A 407 -10.73 17.44 2.72
CA LYS A 407 -11.30 18.75 3.07
C LYS A 407 -11.55 18.88 4.57
N ASN A 408 -11.89 17.75 5.23
CA ASN A 408 -12.23 17.70 6.63
C ASN A 408 -11.29 16.78 7.40
N SER A 409 -11.01 17.13 8.67
CA SER A 409 -10.26 16.30 9.60
C SER A 409 -11.16 15.21 10.20
N GLN A 410 -10.58 14.06 10.56
CA GLN A 410 -11.31 12.94 11.13
C GLN A 410 -11.94 13.26 12.50
N ILE A 411 -11.25 13.98 13.37
CA ILE A 411 -11.72 14.26 14.74
C ILE A 411 -12.67 15.47 14.75
N GLY A 412 -12.43 16.47 13.92
CA GLY A 412 -13.22 17.70 13.85
C GLY A 412 -12.87 18.75 14.91
N THR A 413 -11.98 18.45 15.87
CA THR A 413 -11.43 19.45 16.80
C THR A 413 -10.40 20.30 16.06
N ASP A 414 -10.56 21.62 16.11
CA ASP A 414 -9.65 22.56 15.42
C ASP A 414 -9.47 23.84 16.25
N VAL A 415 -8.49 24.64 15.88
CA VAL A 415 -8.19 25.95 16.48
C VAL A 415 -8.09 27.01 15.41
N VAL A 416 -8.51 28.24 15.73
CA VAL A 416 -8.41 29.39 14.84
C VAL A 416 -7.25 30.27 15.27
N ILE A 417 -6.27 30.49 14.39
CA ILE A 417 -5.16 31.43 14.57
C ILE A 417 -5.01 32.22 13.27
N GLN A 418 -4.91 33.54 13.37
CA GLN A 418 -4.81 34.44 12.21
C GLN A 418 -5.96 34.18 11.20
N ASP A 419 -7.17 34.19 11.71
CA ASP A 419 -8.43 34.06 10.96
C ASP A 419 -8.60 32.76 10.13
N SER A 420 -7.81 31.74 10.41
CA SER A 420 -7.93 30.44 9.74
C SER A 420 -7.75 29.27 10.68
N THR A 421 -8.45 28.16 10.38
CA THR A 421 -8.32 26.91 11.15
C THR A 421 -7.04 26.15 10.76
N SER A 422 -6.63 25.17 11.57
CA SER A 422 -5.51 24.30 11.25
C SER A 422 -5.78 23.51 9.97
N GLN A 423 -6.99 22.98 9.80
CA GLN A 423 -7.37 22.25 8.58
C GLN A 423 -7.33 23.15 7.35
N GLN A 424 -7.80 24.41 7.45
CA GLN A 424 -7.71 25.37 6.35
C GLN A 424 -6.25 25.66 5.96
N LYS A 425 -5.36 25.77 6.95
CA LYS A 425 -3.91 25.96 6.68
C LYS A 425 -3.30 24.76 5.97
N LEU A 426 -3.68 23.55 6.35
CA LEU A 426 -3.24 22.31 5.70
C LEU A 426 -3.69 22.25 4.24
N CYS A 427 -4.98 22.51 3.97
CA CYS A 427 -5.54 22.54 2.62
C CYS A 427 -4.93 23.67 1.76
N ALA A 428 -4.79 24.89 2.33
CA ALA A 428 -4.17 26.01 1.63
C ALA A 428 -2.72 25.70 1.25
N ASN A 429 -2.02 24.97 2.12
CA ASN A 429 -0.64 24.59 1.90
C ASN A 429 -0.50 23.62 0.72
N VAL A 430 -1.26 22.53 0.66
CA VAL A 430 -1.18 21.59 -0.48
C VAL A 430 -1.55 22.29 -1.79
N ALA A 431 -2.59 23.13 -1.81
CA ALA A 431 -2.99 23.88 -2.99
C ALA A 431 -1.85 24.82 -3.47
N ALA A 432 -1.21 25.53 -2.53
CA ALA A 432 -0.08 26.39 -2.84
C ALA A 432 1.13 25.60 -3.37
N GLN A 433 1.44 24.44 -2.80
CA GLN A 433 2.56 23.61 -3.25
C GLN A 433 2.34 23.10 -4.68
N ILE A 434 1.15 22.62 -5.04
CA ILE A 434 0.84 22.16 -6.41
C ILE A 434 1.17 23.26 -7.42
N VAL A 435 0.70 24.48 -7.17
CA VAL A 435 0.91 25.61 -8.07
C VAL A 435 2.37 26.07 -8.07
N ALA A 436 3.01 26.14 -6.90
CA ALA A 436 4.41 26.53 -6.78
C ALA A 436 5.35 25.57 -7.51
N PHE A 437 5.13 24.26 -7.38
CA PHE A 437 5.89 23.24 -8.11
C PHE A 437 5.69 23.33 -9.63
N ALA A 438 4.46 23.56 -10.08
CA ALA A 438 4.16 23.65 -11.51
C ALA A 438 4.67 24.94 -12.14
N CYS A 439 4.38 26.10 -11.54
CA CYS A 439 4.64 27.42 -12.13
C CYS A 439 6.04 27.96 -11.83
N GLY A 440 6.62 27.63 -10.67
CA GLY A 440 7.87 28.21 -10.21
C GLY A 440 7.75 29.71 -9.89
N LYS A 441 8.89 30.36 -9.73
CA LYS A 441 9.02 31.79 -9.52
C LYS A 441 10.41 32.26 -9.95
N ALA A 442 10.48 33.15 -10.91
CA ALA A 442 11.75 33.80 -11.28
C ALA A 442 12.18 34.81 -10.21
N ASP A 443 13.48 34.85 -9.94
CA ASP A 443 14.11 35.83 -9.03
C ASP A 443 15.52 36.15 -9.55
N ASP A 444 15.97 37.41 -9.37
CA ASP A 444 17.33 37.82 -9.74
C ASP A 444 18.40 37.16 -8.88
N ASP A 445 18.07 36.85 -7.62
CA ASP A 445 18.88 36.01 -6.76
C ASP A 445 18.64 34.54 -7.11
N ARG A 446 19.64 33.91 -7.72
CA ARG A 446 19.55 32.48 -8.15
C ARG A 446 19.20 31.52 -7.02
N ASN A 447 19.52 31.84 -5.76
CA ASN A 447 19.12 31.03 -4.61
C ASN A 447 17.61 31.08 -4.34
N LYS A 448 16.91 32.08 -4.87
CA LYS A 448 15.47 32.27 -4.74
C LYS A 448 14.71 32.01 -6.04
N ASN A 449 15.41 31.56 -7.06
CA ASN A 449 14.79 31.16 -8.33
C ASN A 449 14.24 29.74 -8.23
N PHE A 450 12.97 29.57 -8.58
CA PHE A 450 12.27 28.30 -8.65
C PHE A 450 11.86 28.06 -10.10
N GLU A 451 12.48 27.08 -10.75
CA GLU A 451 12.26 26.84 -12.18
C GLU A 451 10.84 26.43 -12.53
N GLY A 452 10.11 25.82 -11.58
CA GLY A 452 8.82 25.21 -11.85
C GLY A 452 8.93 23.93 -12.70
N GLY A 453 7.87 23.61 -13.44
CA GLY A 453 7.85 22.43 -14.30
C GLY A 453 7.92 21.09 -13.55
N ARG A 454 7.70 21.10 -12.23
CA ARG A 454 7.68 19.91 -11.36
C ARG A 454 6.28 19.30 -11.38
N PRO A 455 6.09 18.11 -11.98
CA PRO A 455 4.76 17.56 -12.16
C PRO A 455 4.17 17.03 -10.86
N SER A 456 2.87 17.23 -10.67
CA SER A 456 2.14 16.65 -9.55
C SER A 456 0.71 16.26 -9.89
N SER A 457 0.15 15.34 -9.12
CA SER A 457 -1.27 15.01 -9.07
C SER A 457 -1.77 15.07 -7.64
N ILE A 458 -3.08 15.12 -7.44
CA ILE A 458 -3.69 15.03 -6.13
C ILE A 458 -4.93 14.13 -6.15
N ILE A 459 -5.02 13.24 -5.18
CA ILE A 459 -6.27 12.54 -4.83
C ILE A 459 -6.94 13.33 -3.70
N ILE A 460 -8.17 13.78 -3.94
CA ILE A 460 -8.93 14.62 -3.02
C ILE A 460 -10.19 13.89 -2.58
N GLY A 461 -10.50 13.94 -1.28
CA GLY A 461 -11.76 13.46 -0.69
C GLY A 461 -12.35 14.44 0.33
N GLU A 462 -13.54 14.13 0.80
CA GLU A 462 -14.18 14.92 1.86
C GLU A 462 -13.54 14.66 3.22
N GLU A 463 -13.45 13.39 3.62
CA GLU A 463 -12.89 12.93 4.89
C GLU A 463 -12.27 11.54 4.73
N LEU A 464 -11.18 11.26 5.44
CA LEU A 464 -10.62 9.92 5.51
C LEU A 464 -11.45 9.07 6.47
N ASN A 465 -12.13 8.07 5.92
CA ASN A 465 -12.97 7.11 6.62
C ASN A 465 -12.71 5.68 6.10
N PRO A 466 -13.31 4.62 6.65
CA PRO A 466 -13.04 3.25 6.20
C PRO A 466 -13.24 3.04 4.70
N LYS A 467 -14.31 3.56 4.12
CA LYS A 467 -14.60 3.38 2.70
C LYS A 467 -13.62 4.14 1.80
N THR A 468 -13.35 5.42 2.10
CA THR A 468 -12.36 6.20 1.34
C THR A 468 -10.96 5.62 1.46
N LEU A 469 -10.60 5.03 2.61
CA LEU A 469 -9.32 4.34 2.76
C LEU A 469 -9.25 3.07 1.91
N GLY A 470 -10.34 2.30 1.85
CA GLY A 470 -10.45 1.12 0.99
C GLY A 470 -10.28 1.46 -0.49
N ALA A 471 -10.99 2.48 -0.96
CA ALA A 471 -10.86 2.99 -2.33
C ALA A 471 -9.43 3.47 -2.62
N LEU A 472 -8.83 4.23 -1.71
CA LEU A 472 -7.45 4.70 -1.85
C LEU A 472 -6.44 3.55 -1.94
N LEU A 473 -6.59 2.50 -1.12
CA LEU A 473 -5.73 1.32 -1.19
C LEU A 473 -5.87 0.61 -2.53
N ALA A 474 -7.11 0.34 -2.97
CA ALA A 474 -7.38 -0.35 -4.22
C ALA A 474 -6.85 0.43 -5.44
N HIS A 475 -6.97 1.77 -5.44
CA HIS A 475 -6.40 2.62 -6.48
C HIS A 475 -4.89 2.35 -6.67
N PHE A 476 -4.11 2.36 -5.60
CA PHE A 476 -2.67 2.13 -5.72
C PHE A 476 -2.33 0.67 -6.06
N GLU A 477 -3.06 -0.31 -5.54
CA GLU A 477 -2.87 -1.71 -5.91
C GLU A 477 -3.13 -1.94 -7.40
N ASN A 478 -4.24 -1.41 -7.92
CA ASN A 478 -4.62 -1.54 -9.33
C ASN A 478 -3.68 -0.75 -10.26
N LYS A 479 -3.28 0.47 -9.87
CA LYS A 479 -2.24 1.26 -10.57
C LYS A 479 -0.96 0.46 -10.77
N VAL A 480 -0.43 -0.14 -9.71
CA VAL A 480 0.81 -0.94 -9.74
C VAL A 480 0.67 -2.15 -10.68
N MET A 481 -0.49 -2.81 -10.68
CA MET A 481 -0.78 -3.92 -11.59
C MET A 481 -0.84 -3.47 -13.05
N PHE A 482 -1.53 -2.36 -13.37
CA PHE A 482 -1.55 -1.81 -14.73
C PHE A 482 -0.15 -1.46 -15.24
N GLN A 483 0.68 -0.86 -14.39
CA GLN A 483 2.09 -0.57 -14.73
C GLN A 483 2.87 -1.85 -15.01
N GLY A 484 2.75 -2.86 -14.17
CA GLY A 484 3.39 -4.15 -14.36
C GLY A 484 2.98 -4.86 -15.65
N PHE A 485 1.69 -4.78 -16.02
CA PHE A 485 1.18 -5.31 -17.28
C PHE A 485 1.73 -4.56 -18.50
N LEU A 486 1.90 -3.24 -18.38
CA LEU A 486 2.45 -2.41 -19.44
C LEU A 486 3.95 -2.66 -19.63
N TRP A 487 4.70 -2.81 -18.55
CA TRP A 487 6.13 -3.19 -18.57
C TRP A 487 6.33 -4.69 -18.89
N ASN A 488 5.27 -5.47 -19.06
CA ASN A 488 5.34 -6.91 -19.30
C ASN A 488 6.16 -7.67 -18.24
N ILE A 489 6.10 -7.24 -16.98
CA ILE A 489 6.83 -7.86 -15.86
C ILE A 489 5.89 -8.68 -14.97
N ASN A 490 6.44 -9.52 -14.08
CA ASN A 490 5.68 -10.19 -13.04
C ASN A 490 5.69 -9.34 -11.75
N SER A 491 4.56 -8.68 -11.45
CA SER A 491 4.40 -7.83 -10.27
C SER A 491 4.06 -8.61 -8.99
N PHE A 492 4.00 -9.94 -9.01
CA PHE A 492 3.40 -10.74 -7.92
C PHE A 492 4.39 -11.66 -7.21
N ASP A 493 5.63 -11.77 -7.69
CA ASP A 493 6.73 -12.47 -7.02
C ASP A 493 7.71 -11.50 -6.32
N GLN A 494 8.67 -12.04 -5.56
CA GLN A 494 9.68 -11.29 -4.80
C GLN A 494 11.01 -12.03 -4.69
N GLU A 495 11.55 -12.53 -5.78
CA GLU A 495 12.81 -13.29 -5.81
C GLU A 495 14.01 -12.48 -5.30
N GLY A 496 14.00 -11.13 -5.45
CA GLY A 496 15.09 -10.25 -5.03
C GLY A 496 15.44 -10.30 -3.54
N VAL A 497 14.54 -10.77 -2.68
CA VAL A 497 14.80 -10.91 -1.22
C VAL A 497 15.38 -12.26 -0.82
N GLN A 498 15.42 -13.25 -1.72
CA GLN A 498 15.80 -14.63 -1.36
C GLN A 498 17.30 -14.78 -1.12
N LEU A 499 18.14 -14.10 -1.92
CA LEU A 499 19.60 -14.20 -1.78
C LEU A 499 20.06 -13.78 -0.37
N GLY A 500 19.55 -12.66 0.15
CA GLY A 500 19.88 -12.19 1.49
C GLY A 500 19.54 -13.22 2.57
N LYS A 501 18.38 -13.87 2.48
CA LYS A 501 17.95 -14.92 3.42
C LYS A 501 18.85 -16.14 3.38
N VAL A 502 19.29 -16.57 2.19
CA VAL A 502 20.22 -17.70 2.03
C VAL A 502 21.58 -17.37 2.65
N VAL A 503 22.11 -16.17 2.38
CA VAL A 503 23.41 -15.74 2.91
C VAL A 503 23.35 -15.57 4.43
N ALA A 504 22.28 -14.99 4.98
CA ALA A 504 22.10 -14.87 6.43
C ALA A 504 22.06 -16.24 7.14
N LYS A 505 21.42 -17.26 6.56
CA LYS A 505 21.44 -18.62 7.10
C LYS A 505 22.85 -19.21 7.14
N ARG A 506 23.69 -18.93 6.14
CA ARG A 506 25.10 -19.37 6.14
C ARG A 506 25.88 -18.71 7.29
N VAL A 507 25.66 -17.40 7.53
CA VAL A 507 26.29 -16.70 8.67
C VAL A 507 25.91 -17.35 9.99
N LEU A 508 24.61 -17.56 10.23
CA LEU A 508 24.10 -18.20 11.46
C LEU A 508 24.60 -19.66 11.63
N ALA A 509 24.91 -20.34 10.54
CA ALA A 509 25.49 -21.68 10.56
C ALA A 509 27.04 -21.68 10.67
N HIS A 510 27.67 -20.51 10.83
CA HIS A 510 29.13 -20.31 10.82
C HIS A 510 29.82 -20.85 9.54
N ASP A 511 29.06 -20.95 8.42
CA ASP A 511 29.57 -21.30 7.09
C ASP A 511 29.91 -20.01 6.32
N THR A 512 30.99 -19.35 6.72
CA THR A 512 31.40 -18.05 6.19
C THR A 512 32.82 -18.11 5.63
N ASP A 513 33.06 -17.41 4.52
CA ASP A 513 34.33 -17.26 3.85
C ASP A 513 34.52 -15.84 3.27
N GLY A 514 35.75 -15.50 2.88
CA GLY A 514 36.07 -14.25 2.21
C GLY A 514 35.53 -13.01 2.92
N ALA A 515 34.85 -12.11 2.18
CA ALA A 515 34.29 -10.89 2.71
C ALA A 515 33.18 -11.15 3.73
N LEU A 516 32.37 -12.21 3.53
CA LEU A 516 31.29 -12.56 4.45
C LEU A 516 31.83 -12.89 5.84
N LYS A 517 32.96 -13.63 5.92
CA LYS A 517 33.61 -13.91 7.20
C LYS A 517 34.06 -12.63 7.91
N VAL A 518 34.71 -11.73 7.17
CA VAL A 518 35.20 -10.46 7.75
C VAL A 518 34.04 -9.61 8.31
N TYR A 519 32.92 -9.50 7.58
CA TYR A 519 31.74 -8.78 8.07
C TYR A 519 31.09 -9.46 9.27
N SER A 520 31.05 -10.81 9.29
CA SER A 520 30.56 -11.57 10.45
C SER A 520 31.44 -11.30 11.69
N ASP A 521 32.75 -11.35 11.54
CA ASP A 521 33.71 -11.08 12.63
C ASP A 521 33.58 -9.62 13.15
N LEU A 522 33.36 -8.64 12.25
CA LEU A 522 33.13 -7.23 12.62
C LEU A 522 31.82 -7.04 13.42
N LEU A 523 30.82 -7.88 13.19
CA LEU A 523 29.53 -7.86 13.87
C LEU A 523 29.47 -8.81 15.08
N ASN A 524 30.58 -9.49 15.42
CA ASN A 524 30.68 -10.47 16.49
C ASN A 524 29.71 -11.66 16.35
N ILE A 525 29.55 -12.17 15.13
CA ILE A 525 28.71 -13.33 14.83
C ILE A 525 29.56 -14.52 14.41
#